data_b2b3c10055492a87ef2c70ad8dca35a8
#
_entry.id   b2b3c10055492a87ef2c70ad8dca35a8
#
_cell.length_a   1.000
_cell.length_b   1.000
_cell.length_c   1.000
_cell.angle_alpha   90.00
_cell.angle_beta   90.00
_cell.angle_gamma   90.00
#
_symmetry.space_group_name_H-M   'P 1'
#
loop_
_entity.id
_entity.type
_entity.pdbx_description
1 polymer ?
#
loop_
_entity_poly.entity_id
_entity_poly.type
_entity_poly.pdbx_seq_one_letter_code
_entity_poly.pdbx_strand_id
1 'polypeptide(L)'
;DGEIIRPILCLSRDKFAEYLKEKKISHIQDSTNLSDEYTRNRIRHHILPMLEQQVNGKAAAHMAETAARISQAEEYLTQQSCLVLGEFHKGKEYYFTEKFFMEPQIIQVYALQQAMEQLAGRRKDLAAVHYEKVLELYEMQTGRRISLPYHMEARRDYEGVRLCRYGEEKSAGMIGEKHKGSDIQNGKTVCGKNISDREWKIRIPGTVTSPLGIFSAEIFLYEGQKIEEKKYTKWFDCDKINCELSVRTRRSGDYMIVNQSGGRKKLTRCMIDDKIPGE
;
A
#
# COMPACT_ATOMS: atom_id res chain seq x y z
N ASP A 1 15.34 -7.92 17.39
CA ASP A 1 16.67 -7.64 16.81
C ASP A 1 17.38 -8.97 16.59
N GLY A 2 17.30 -9.54 15.39
CA GLY A 2 17.78 -10.89 15.06
C GLY A 2 19.29 -11.13 15.19
N GLU A 3 20.08 -10.10 15.41
CA GLU A 3 21.55 -10.19 15.55
C GLU A 3 22.03 -10.10 17.01
N ILE A 4 21.19 -9.72 17.97
CA ILE A 4 21.57 -9.54 19.37
C ILE A 4 20.96 -10.64 20.21
N ILE A 5 21.80 -11.56 20.70
CA ILE A 5 21.41 -12.64 21.60
C ILE A 5 21.66 -12.22 23.05
N ARG A 6 20.64 -12.34 23.89
CA ARG A 6 20.72 -12.06 25.33
C ARG A 6 20.36 -13.33 26.13
N PRO A 7 21.25 -14.31 26.23
CA PRO A 7 20.93 -15.65 26.75
C PRO A 7 20.59 -15.66 28.26
N ILE A 8 20.97 -14.64 29.03
CA ILE A 8 20.79 -14.57 30.49
C ILE A 8 19.44 -13.98 30.90
N LEU A 9 18.60 -13.52 29.94
CA LEU A 9 17.28 -12.93 30.26
C LEU A 9 16.30 -13.90 30.92
N CYS A 10 16.51 -15.21 30.83
CA CYS A 10 15.68 -16.22 31.47
C CYS A 10 15.97 -16.36 33.00
N LEU A 11 17.02 -15.74 33.53
CA LEU A 11 17.40 -15.81 34.94
C LEU A 11 17.06 -14.50 35.67
N SER A 12 16.62 -14.61 36.93
CA SER A 12 16.53 -13.45 37.80
C SER A 12 17.92 -12.91 38.14
N ARG A 13 18.02 -11.60 38.41
CA ARG A 13 19.28 -10.94 38.76
C ARG A 13 19.91 -11.56 40.01
N ASP A 14 19.11 -11.95 40.99
CA ASP A 14 19.57 -12.51 42.23
C ASP A 14 20.21 -13.89 42.01
N LYS A 15 19.55 -14.77 41.26
CA LYS A 15 20.11 -16.08 40.89
C LYS A 15 21.41 -15.94 40.10
N PHE A 16 21.47 -14.94 39.22
CA PHE A 16 22.68 -14.67 38.46
C PHE A 16 23.83 -14.15 39.36
N ALA A 17 23.53 -13.23 40.29
CA ALA A 17 24.49 -12.71 41.25
C ALA A 17 25.01 -13.82 42.19
N GLU A 18 24.14 -14.71 42.66
CA GLU A 18 24.48 -15.88 43.47
C GLU A 18 25.41 -16.82 42.71
N TYR A 19 25.13 -17.14 41.44
CA TYR A 19 25.99 -17.95 40.59
C TYR A 19 27.39 -17.34 40.41
N LEU A 20 27.46 -16.01 40.12
CA LEU A 20 28.73 -15.31 39.98
C LEU A 20 29.58 -15.39 41.27
N LYS A 21 28.91 -15.26 42.42
CA LYS A 21 29.56 -15.36 43.75
C LYS A 21 30.07 -16.78 44.01
N GLU A 22 29.25 -17.81 43.74
CA GLU A 22 29.62 -19.21 43.90
C GLU A 22 30.85 -19.57 43.05
N LYS A 23 30.84 -19.14 41.76
CA LYS A 23 31.93 -19.41 40.82
C LYS A 23 33.11 -18.46 40.95
N LYS A 24 33.06 -17.49 41.89
CA LYS A 24 34.09 -16.45 42.09
C LYS A 24 34.45 -15.70 40.80
N ILE A 25 33.48 -15.44 39.95
CA ILE A 25 33.67 -14.71 38.71
C ILE A 25 33.62 -13.22 39.03
N SER A 26 34.70 -12.50 38.72
CA SER A 26 34.71 -11.03 38.81
C SER A 26 33.85 -10.41 37.71
N HIS A 27 33.05 -9.39 38.06
CA HIS A 27 32.24 -8.64 37.13
C HIS A 27 32.31 -7.16 37.44
N ILE A 28 32.13 -6.35 36.42
CA ILE A 28 32.06 -4.89 36.54
C ILE A 28 30.61 -4.50 36.72
N GLN A 29 30.32 -3.69 37.72
CA GLN A 29 29.03 -3.09 37.92
C GLN A 29 29.03 -1.71 37.28
N ASP A 30 28.21 -1.52 36.23
CA ASP A 30 28.03 -0.24 35.58
C ASP A 30 27.33 0.73 36.55
N SER A 31 27.98 1.86 36.87
CA SER A 31 27.45 2.89 37.76
C SER A 31 26.17 3.50 37.29
N THR A 32 25.90 3.54 35.97
CA THR A 32 24.64 4.05 35.41
C THR A 32 23.43 3.23 35.82
N ASN A 33 23.61 1.95 36.20
CA ASN A 33 22.55 1.11 36.75
C ASN A 33 22.03 1.57 38.11
N LEU A 34 22.78 2.41 38.80
CA LEU A 34 22.39 2.98 40.12
C LEU A 34 21.73 4.35 40.00
N SER A 35 21.79 4.97 38.81
CA SER A 35 21.21 6.28 38.53
C SER A 35 19.75 6.16 38.18
N ASP A 36 18.92 7.06 38.70
CA ASP A 36 17.49 7.21 38.38
C ASP A 36 17.21 8.15 37.21
N GLU A 37 18.24 8.53 36.46
CA GLU A 37 18.08 9.38 35.27
C GLU A 37 17.18 8.72 34.20
N TYR A 38 17.29 7.40 34.05
CA TYR A 38 16.53 6.63 33.09
C TYR A 38 15.20 6.14 33.67
N THR A 39 14.12 6.29 32.92
CA THR A 39 12.78 5.81 33.30
C THR A 39 12.78 4.32 33.70
N ARG A 40 13.56 3.50 32.99
CA ARG A 40 13.72 2.06 33.29
C ARG A 40 14.26 1.82 34.70
N ASN A 41 15.25 2.61 35.13
CA ASN A 41 15.84 2.48 36.45
C ASN A 41 14.86 2.95 37.55
N ARG A 42 14.15 4.06 37.31
CA ARG A 42 13.10 4.53 38.23
C ARG A 42 12.01 3.49 38.45
N ILE A 43 11.56 2.82 37.39
CA ILE A 43 10.58 1.73 37.53
C ILE A 43 11.15 0.58 38.35
N ARG A 44 12.38 0.19 38.09
CA ARG A 44 13.04 -0.93 38.77
C ARG A 44 13.35 -0.63 40.25
N HIS A 45 13.80 0.58 40.56
CA HIS A 45 14.24 0.93 41.91
C HIS A 45 13.11 1.35 42.83
N HIS A 46 12.02 1.95 42.27
CA HIS A 46 10.96 2.53 43.09
C HIS A 46 9.60 1.88 42.86
N ILE A 47 9.17 1.74 41.60
CA ILE A 47 7.78 1.33 41.30
C ILE A 47 7.59 -0.18 41.55
N LEU A 48 8.46 -1.02 41.00
CA LEU A 48 8.33 -2.47 41.17
C LEU A 48 8.43 -2.88 42.65
N PRO A 49 9.42 -2.41 43.42
CA PRO A 49 9.48 -2.74 44.86
C PRO A 49 8.27 -2.25 45.65
N MET A 50 7.73 -1.04 45.32
CA MET A 50 6.53 -0.53 45.97
C MET A 50 5.31 -1.43 45.67
N LEU A 51 5.14 -1.86 44.43
CA LEU A 51 4.08 -2.80 44.06
C LEU A 51 4.21 -4.14 44.79
N GLU A 52 5.44 -4.67 44.90
CA GLU A 52 5.69 -5.94 45.58
C GLU A 52 5.44 -5.83 47.09
N GLN A 53 5.80 -4.72 47.72
CA GLN A 53 5.67 -4.55 49.19
C GLN A 53 4.24 -4.15 49.59
N GLN A 54 3.54 -3.32 48.80
CA GLN A 54 2.27 -2.73 49.20
C GLN A 54 1.05 -3.37 48.54
N VAL A 55 1.20 -4.02 47.39
CA VAL A 55 0.07 -4.56 46.62
C VAL A 55 0.15 -6.10 46.51
N ASN A 56 1.20 -6.63 45.96
CA ASN A 56 1.36 -8.09 45.80
C ASN A 56 2.82 -8.48 45.70
N GLY A 57 3.29 -9.29 46.62
CA GLY A 57 4.68 -9.76 46.67
C GLY A 57 5.18 -10.55 45.43
N LYS A 58 4.25 -10.85 44.49
CA LYS A 58 4.55 -11.50 43.22
C LYS A 58 4.23 -10.61 42.01
N ALA A 59 4.10 -9.29 42.22
CA ALA A 59 3.67 -8.38 41.16
C ALA A 59 4.56 -8.46 39.90
N ALA A 60 5.88 -8.40 40.06
CA ALA A 60 6.81 -8.51 38.92
C ALA A 60 6.71 -9.87 38.19
N ALA A 61 6.55 -10.96 38.93
CA ALA A 61 6.37 -12.29 38.35
C ALA A 61 5.08 -12.40 37.55
N HIS A 62 3.96 -11.90 38.07
CA HIS A 62 2.67 -11.89 37.36
C HIS A 62 2.71 -11.02 36.11
N MET A 63 3.38 -9.85 36.17
CA MET A 63 3.59 -9.01 34.99
C MET A 63 4.39 -9.73 33.91
N ALA A 64 5.46 -10.41 34.30
CA ALA A 64 6.28 -11.18 33.36
C ALA A 64 5.50 -12.34 32.73
N GLU A 65 4.72 -13.08 33.51
CA GLU A 65 3.86 -14.15 33.01
C GLU A 65 2.80 -13.64 32.04
N THR A 66 2.14 -12.52 32.38
CA THR A 66 1.15 -11.89 31.52
C THR A 66 1.79 -11.40 30.21
N ALA A 67 2.96 -10.79 30.28
CA ALA A 67 3.71 -10.37 29.10
C ALA A 67 4.07 -11.56 28.19
N ALA A 68 4.48 -12.69 28.76
CA ALA A 68 4.75 -13.91 28.01
C ALA A 68 3.50 -14.45 27.30
N ARG A 69 2.35 -14.46 27.96
CA ARG A 69 1.08 -14.87 27.34
C ARG A 69 0.64 -13.93 26.21
N ILE A 70 0.80 -12.61 26.41
CA ILE A 70 0.50 -11.62 25.38
C ILE A 70 1.41 -11.81 24.17
N SER A 71 2.73 -12.04 24.37
CA SER A 71 3.67 -12.31 23.30
C SER A 71 3.30 -13.56 22.48
N GLN A 72 2.83 -14.63 23.12
CA GLN A 72 2.36 -15.83 22.42
C GLN A 72 1.10 -15.54 21.59
N ALA A 73 0.17 -14.74 22.13
CA ALA A 73 -1.02 -14.33 21.40
C ALA A 73 -0.66 -13.43 20.19
N GLU A 74 0.29 -12.49 20.37
CA GLU A 74 0.78 -11.63 19.29
C GLU A 74 1.46 -12.45 18.18
N GLU A 75 2.26 -13.45 18.55
CA GLU A 75 2.88 -14.34 17.58
C GLU A 75 1.83 -15.11 16.75
N TYR A 76 0.82 -15.66 17.40
CA TYR A 76 -0.27 -16.34 16.72
C TYR A 76 -1.05 -15.41 15.78
N LEU A 77 -1.42 -14.20 16.24
CA LEU A 77 -2.12 -13.21 15.42
C LEU A 77 -1.27 -12.77 14.21
N THR A 78 0.04 -12.61 14.42
CA THR A 78 1.00 -12.29 13.36
C THR A 78 1.07 -13.38 12.30
N GLN A 79 1.10 -14.64 12.72
CA GLN A 79 1.09 -15.78 11.79
C GLN A 79 -0.22 -15.86 11.01
N GLN A 80 -1.37 -15.72 11.68
CA GLN A 80 -2.68 -15.76 11.00
C GLN A 80 -2.83 -14.61 10.01
N SER A 81 -2.45 -13.40 10.40
CA SER A 81 -2.52 -12.24 9.52
C SER A 81 -1.57 -12.34 8.32
N CYS A 82 -0.41 -12.99 8.48
CA CYS A 82 0.52 -13.26 7.37
C CYS A 82 -0.10 -14.21 6.34
N LEU A 83 -0.80 -15.26 6.78
CA LEU A 83 -1.50 -16.19 5.89
C LEU A 83 -2.59 -15.46 5.08
N VAL A 84 -3.41 -14.65 5.77
CA VAL A 84 -4.45 -13.85 5.12
C VAL A 84 -3.83 -12.86 4.14
N LEU A 85 -2.78 -12.16 4.53
CA LEU A 85 -2.13 -11.14 3.69
C LEU A 85 -1.59 -11.70 2.38
N GLY A 86 -1.10 -12.95 2.39
CA GLY A 86 -0.56 -13.62 1.20
C GLY A 86 -1.56 -13.71 0.04
N GLU A 87 -2.87 -13.78 0.32
CA GLU A 87 -3.92 -13.84 -0.70
C GLU A 87 -4.13 -12.50 -1.43
N PHE A 88 -3.77 -11.39 -0.80
CA PHE A 88 -4.04 -10.03 -1.29
C PHE A 88 -2.82 -9.34 -1.88
N HIS A 89 -1.66 -9.98 -1.90
CA HIS A 89 -0.42 -9.45 -2.48
C HIS A 89 -0.42 -9.57 -4.01
N LYS A 90 -0.23 -8.46 -4.72
CA LYS A 90 -0.16 -8.40 -6.19
C LYS A 90 1.09 -7.63 -6.65
N GLY A 91 2.20 -8.33 -6.81
CA GLY A 91 3.45 -7.74 -7.28
C GLY A 91 4.06 -6.75 -6.29
N LYS A 92 3.90 -5.44 -6.52
CA LYS A 92 4.41 -4.38 -5.64
C LYS A 92 3.33 -3.66 -4.84
N GLU A 93 2.13 -4.20 -4.81
CA GLU A 93 0.96 -3.61 -4.15
C GLU A 93 0.10 -4.67 -3.47
N TYR A 94 -0.81 -4.22 -2.62
CA TYR A 94 -1.84 -5.05 -2.00
C TYR A 94 -3.21 -4.63 -2.51
N TYR A 95 -4.09 -5.62 -2.72
CA TYR A 95 -5.46 -5.38 -3.16
C TYR A 95 -6.44 -6.11 -2.24
N PHE A 96 -6.96 -5.40 -1.27
CA PHE A 96 -7.88 -5.92 -0.26
C PHE A 96 -9.31 -5.91 -0.80
N THR A 97 -9.84 -7.08 -1.07
CA THR A 97 -11.24 -7.27 -1.54
C THR A 97 -12.19 -7.42 -0.36
N GLU A 98 -13.50 -7.52 -0.63
CA GLU A 98 -14.54 -7.78 0.39
C GLU A 98 -14.17 -8.94 1.32
N LYS A 99 -13.55 -10.02 0.79
CA LYS A 99 -13.09 -11.16 1.58
C LYS A 99 -12.18 -10.73 2.74
N PHE A 100 -11.29 -9.77 2.53
CA PHE A 100 -10.43 -9.24 3.58
C PHE A 100 -11.23 -8.54 4.68
N PHE A 101 -12.24 -7.76 4.31
CA PHE A 101 -13.06 -7.01 5.26
C PHE A 101 -14.06 -7.88 6.03
N MET A 102 -14.23 -9.14 5.64
CA MET A 102 -14.96 -10.16 6.40
C MET A 102 -14.13 -10.84 7.48
N GLU A 103 -12.81 -10.71 7.45
CA GLU A 103 -11.93 -11.26 8.49
C GLU A 103 -12.13 -10.53 9.83
N PRO A 104 -11.80 -11.17 10.98
CA PRO A 104 -11.81 -10.49 12.27
C PRO A 104 -10.99 -9.20 12.25
N GLN A 105 -11.51 -8.12 12.82
CA GLN A 105 -10.87 -6.79 12.79
C GLN A 105 -9.41 -6.82 13.27
N ILE A 106 -9.10 -7.63 14.28
CA ILE A 106 -7.72 -7.77 14.77
C ILE A 106 -6.79 -8.32 13.68
N ILE A 107 -7.25 -9.29 12.89
CA ILE A 107 -6.49 -9.87 11.78
C ILE A 107 -6.30 -8.83 10.68
N GLN A 108 -7.34 -8.05 10.35
CA GLN A 108 -7.26 -6.97 9.38
C GLN A 108 -6.18 -5.94 9.78
N VAL A 109 -6.16 -5.52 11.05
CA VAL A 109 -5.19 -4.55 11.57
C VAL A 109 -3.77 -5.09 11.48
N TYR A 110 -3.52 -6.33 11.93
CA TYR A 110 -2.20 -6.96 11.85
C TYR A 110 -1.73 -7.17 10.40
N ALA A 111 -2.63 -7.55 9.51
CA ALA A 111 -2.32 -7.72 8.09
C ALA A 111 -1.99 -6.37 7.42
N LEU A 112 -2.76 -5.30 7.70
CA LEU A 112 -2.45 -3.95 7.22
C LEU A 112 -1.12 -3.43 7.75
N GLN A 113 -0.81 -3.67 9.04
CA GLN A 113 0.47 -3.33 9.62
C GLN A 113 1.61 -4.00 8.85
N GLN A 114 1.53 -5.32 8.62
CA GLN A 114 2.55 -6.06 7.86
C GLN A 114 2.67 -5.57 6.42
N ALA A 115 1.54 -5.33 5.74
CA ALA A 115 1.54 -4.80 4.38
C ALA A 115 2.24 -3.44 4.29
N MET A 116 1.94 -2.53 5.22
CA MET A 116 2.56 -1.20 5.27
C MET A 116 4.05 -1.30 5.63
N GLU A 117 4.43 -2.16 6.56
CA GLU A 117 5.84 -2.39 6.91
C GLU A 117 6.64 -2.92 5.73
N GLN A 118 6.08 -3.87 4.96
CA GLN A 118 6.72 -4.41 3.75
C GLN A 118 6.89 -3.34 2.67
N LEU A 119 5.85 -2.53 2.42
CA LEU A 119 5.91 -1.45 1.45
C LEU A 119 6.86 -0.32 1.89
N ALA A 120 6.88 0.02 3.18
CA ALA A 120 7.74 1.08 3.73
C ALA A 120 9.20 0.63 3.90
N GLY A 121 9.45 -0.67 4.07
CA GLY A 121 10.74 -1.24 4.45
C GLY A 121 11.11 -0.97 5.92
N ARG A 122 10.20 -0.43 6.73
CA ARG A 122 10.40 -0.13 8.17
C ARG A 122 9.06 0.07 8.88
N ARG A 123 9.08 -0.12 10.21
CA ARG A 123 7.90 0.04 11.07
C ARG A 123 7.75 1.44 11.70
N LYS A 124 8.83 2.20 11.78
CA LYS A 124 8.83 3.51 12.44
C LYS A 124 7.76 4.42 11.81
N ASP A 125 7.10 5.25 12.62
CA ASP A 125 6.07 6.23 12.20
C ASP A 125 4.78 5.63 11.60
N LEU A 126 4.60 4.30 11.62
CA LEU A 126 3.35 3.63 11.33
C LEU A 126 2.56 3.45 12.64
N ALA A 127 1.42 4.11 12.75
CA ALA A 127 0.57 4.11 13.94
C ALA A 127 -0.83 3.55 13.63
N ALA A 128 -1.57 3.15 14.68
CA ALA A 128 -2.91 2.59 14.56
C ALA A 128 -3.87 3.43 13.69
N VAL A 129 -3.80 4.75 13.79
CA VAL A 129 -4.60 5.68 12.99
C VAL A 129 -4.44 5.49 11.47
N HIS A 130 -3.29 4.99 11.00
CA HIS A 130 -3.07 4.74 9.58
C HIS A 130 -3.83 3.49 9.11
N TYR A 131 -3.84 2.44 9.93
CA TYR A 131 -4.57 1.19 9.63
C TYR A 131 -6.08 1.43 9.68
N GLU A 132 -6.56 2.14 10.70
CA GLU A 132 -7.96 2.53 10.86
C GLU A 132 -8.48 3.31 9.64
N LYS A 133 -7.73 4.31 9.17
CA LYS A 133 -8.09 5.07 7.96
C LYS A 133 -8.20 4.19 6.71
N VAL A 134 -7.38 3.15 6.58
CA VAL A 134 -7.48 2.22 5.43
C VAL A 134 -8.71 1.33 5.57
N LEU A 135 -9.07 0.90 6.78
CA LEU A 135 -10.30 0.15 7.04
C LEU A 135 -11.54 1.01 6.75
N GLU A 136 -11.58 2.24 7.25
CA GLU A 136 -12.68 3.18 6.98
C GLU A 136 -12.83 3.49 5.49
N LEU A 137 -11.73 3.49 4.73
CA LEU A 137 -11.75 3.77 3.31
C LEU A 137 -12.62 2.78 2.51
N TYR A 138 -12.77 1.54 3.00
CA TYR A 138 -13.61 0.53 2.38
C TYR A 138 -15.09 0.96 2.32
N GLU A 139 -15.58 1.64 3.35
CA GLU A 139 -16.97 2.13 3.43
C GLU A 139 -17.19 3.45 2.66
N MET A 140 -16.10 4.07 2.19
CA MET A 140 -16.19 5.34 1.48
C MET A 140 -16.53 5.14 0.00
N GLN A 141 -16.86 6.26 -0.68
CA GLN A 141 -17.13 6.27 -2.12
C GLN A 141 -15.94 5.78 -2.94
N THR A 142 -16.20 4.99 -3.97
CA THR A 142 -15.22 4.56 -4.97
C THR A 142 -14.46 5.75 -5.54
N GLY A 143 -13.14 5.60 -5.67
CA GLY A 143 -12.24 6.66 -6.12
C GLY A 143 -11.65 7.52 -4.99
N ARG A 144 -12.13 7.39 -3.75
CA ARG A 144 -11.54 8.08 -2.60
C ARG A 144 -10.12 7.58 -2.36
N ARG A 145 -9.22 8.50 -1.96
CA ARG A 145 -7.80 8.22 -1.71
C ARG A 145 -7.37 8.80 -0.38
N ILE A 146 -6.41 8.15 0.26
CA ILE A 146 -5.73 8.65 1.45
C ILE A 146 -4.23 8.51 1.26
N SER A 147 -3.50 9.55 1.65
CA SER A 147 -2.02 9.52 1.69
C SER A 147 -1.56 8.98 3.03
N LEU A 148 -0.55 8.14 3.00
CA LEU A 148 0.04 7.46 4.13
C LEU A 148 1.54 7.77 4.22
N PRO A 149 2.21 7.55 5.36
CA PRO A 149 3.65 7.72 5.47
C PRO A 149 4.44 6.95 4.41
N TYR A 150 5.68 7.34 4.15
CA TYR A 150 6.61 6.68 3.23
C TYR A 150 6.14 6.62 1.78
N HIS A 151 5.43 7.66 1.32
CA HIS A 151 4.89 7.74 -0.04
C HIS A 151 3.93 6.60 -0.38
N MET A 152 3.23 6.08 0.62
CA MET A 152 2.15 5.13 0.38
C MET A 152 0.83 5.85 0.13
N GLU A 153 -0.03 5.24 -0.66
CA GLU A 153 -1.41 5.64 -0.89
C GLU A 153 -2.31 4.43 -0.75
N ALA A 154 -3.46 4.62 -0.11
CA ALA A 154 -4.56 3.70 -0.22
C ALA A 154 -5.69 4.34 -1.02
N ARG A 155 -6.33 3.55 -1.92
CA ARG A 155 -7.40 3.99 -2.80
C ARG A 155 -8.56 3.01 -2.77
N ARG A 156 -9.78 3.54 -2.65
CA ARG A 156 -11.02 2.77 -2.80
C ARG A 156 -11.32 2.54 -4.28
N ASP A 157 -11.23 1.30 -4.71
CA ASP A 157 -11.66 0.84 -6.03
C ASP A 157 -13.07 0.21 -5.95
N TYR A 158 -13.63 -0.27 -7.05
CA TYR A 158 -14.99 -0.85 -7.05
C TYR A 158 -15.12 -2.11 -6.20
N GLU A 159 -14.12 -2.98 -6.22
CA GLU A 159 -14.14 -4.29 -5.55
C GLU A 159 -13.41 -4.33 -4.22
N GLY A 160 -12.68 -3.25 -3.85
CA GLY A 160 -11.88 -3.26 -2.66
C GLY A 160 -11.01 -2.02 -2.45
N VAL A 161 -9.98 -2.16 -1.65
CA VAL A 161 -8.99 -1.12 -1.36
C VAL A 161 -7.63 -1.54 -1.88
N ARG A 162 -7.03 -0.69 -2.70
CA ARG A 162 -5.65 -0.84 -3.18
C ARG A 162 -4.71 -0.08 -2.27
N LEU A 163 -3.63 -0.71 -1.84
CA LEU A 163 -2.55 -0.11 -1.08
C LEU A 163 -1.24 -0.26 -1.84
N CYS A 164 -0.59 0.83 -2.17
CA CYS A 164 0.67 0.83 -2.91
C CYS A 164 1.62 1.92 -2.42
N ARG A 165 2.90 1.78 -2.78
CA ARG A 165 3.90 2.84 -2.60
C ARG A 165 4.19 3.47 -3.96
N TYR A 166 4.15 4.78 -4.03
CA TYR A 166 4.63 5.48 -5.22
C TYR A 166 6.15 5.32 -5.32
N GLY A 167 6.63 4.87 -6.47
CA GLY A 167 8.06 4.85 -6.76
C GLY A 167 8.61 6.27 -6.85
N GLU A 168 9.89 6.43 -6.63
CA GLU A 168 10.63 7.70 -6.70
C GLU A 168 10.51 8.43 -8.06
N GLU A 169 9.95 7.76 -9.06
CA GLU A 169 9.75 8.31 -10.41
C GLU A 169 8.71 9.44 -10.49
N LYS A 170 7.84 9.62 -9.47
CA LYS A 170 6.84 10.72 -9.45
C LYS A 170 7.25 11.92 -8.58
N SER A 171 8.25 11.81 -7.73
CA SER A 171 8.72 12.90 -6.87
C SER A 171 9.68 13.87 -7.53
N ALA A 172 10.20 13.56 -8.71
CA ALA A 172 11.06 14.47 -9.50
C ALA A 172 10.28 15.58 -10.24
N GLY A 173 8.94 15.62 -10.13
CA GLY A 173 8.07 16.56 -10.83
C GLY A 173 7.68 17.83 -10.06
N MET A 174 8.11 18.02 -8.80
CA MET A 174 7.68 19.15 -7.96
C MET A 174 8.81 19.99 -7.35
N ILE A 175 9.97 20.07 -7.96
CA ILE A 175 10.93 21.11 -7.61
C ILE A 175 11.25 21.87 -8.89
N GLY A 176 10.70 23.08 -8.97
CA GLY A 176 10.95 23.99 -10.07
C GLY A 176 12.39 24.46 -10.06
N GLU A 177 13.15 24.09 -11.07
CA GLU A 177 14.34 24.81 -11.46
C GLU A 177 14.16 25.36 -12.87
N LYS A 178 14.21 26.70 -12.91
CA LYS A 178 14.37 27.48 -14.13
C LYS A 178 15.77 27.26 -14.68
N HIS A 179 15.92 26.55 -15.80
CA HIS A 179 17.07 26.80 -16.68
C HIS A 179 16.65 26.82 -18.15
N LYS A 180 17.15 27.89 -18.78
CA LYS A 180 17.04 28.23 -20.20
C LYS A 180 17.90 27.30 -21.05
N GLY A 181 17.32 26.88 -22.17
CA GLY A 181 17.98 26.79 -23.50
C GLY A 181 19.03 25.74 -23.73
N SER A 182 18.74 24.82 -24.61
CA SER A 182 19.39 24.59 -25.91
C SER A 182 18.98 23.24 -26.50
N ASP A 183 18.68 23.29 -27.78
CA ASP A 183 18.39 22.15 -28.65
C ASP A 183 19.55 21.15 -28.71
N ILE A 184 19.22 19.83 -28.71
CA ILE A 184 19.96 18.83 -29.54
C ILE A 184 19.05 17.61 -29.73
N GLN A 185 18.93 17.24 -31.02
CA GLN A 185 18.28 16.03 -31.53
C GLN A 185 19.08 14.79 -31.12
N ASN A 186 18.36 13.74 -30.68
CA ASN A 186 18.49 12.34 -31.05
C ASN A 186 18.06 11.39 -29.92
N GLY A 187 17.04 10.61 -30.20
CA GLY A 187 16.84 9.24 -29.73
C GLY A 187 17.04 8.95 -28.23
N LYS A 188 16.16 9.44 -27.33
CA LYS A 188 15.98 8.87 -26.01
C LYS A 188 14.52 9.02 -25.58
N THR A 189 13.96 7.91 -25.12
CA THR A 189 12.66 7.76 -24.47
C THR A 189 12.40 8.91 -23.51
N VAL A 190 11.50 9.82 -23.87
CA VAL A 190 11.11 10.96 -23.02
C VAL A 190 10.04 10.48 -22.06
N CYS A 191 10.44 10.06 -20.89
CA CYS A 191 9.57 9.94 -19.73
C CYS A 191 9.36 11.34 -19.12
N GLY A 192 8.10 11.79 -18.99
CA GLY A 192 7.78 12.97 -18.18
C GLY A 192 7.25 14.19 -18.92
N LYS A 193 6.17 14.06 -19.71
CA LYS A 193 5.23 15.16 -19.99
C LYS A 193 3.83 14.63 -19.86
N ASN A 194 2.93 15.40 -19.22
CA ASN A 194 1.52 15.06 -19.00
C ASN A 194 0.92 14.34 -20.22
N ILE A 195 0.57 13.09 -20.05
CA ILE A 195 -0.06 12.24 -21.06
C ILE A 195 -1.49 12.79 -21.38
N SER A 196 -2.03 13.64 -20.51
CA SER A 196 -3.40 14.13 -20.54
C SER A 196 -3.80 14.90 -21.80
N ASP A 197 -2.87 15.47 -22.58
CA ASP A 197 -3.19 16.32 -23.73
C ASP A 197 -2.70 15.79 -25.08
N ARG A 198 -2.09 14.60 -25.11
CA ARG A 198 -1.61 14.04 -26.38
C ARG A 198 -2.69 13.24 -27.08
N GLU A 199 -2.78 13.44 -28.38
CA GLU A 199 -3.66 12.75 -29.30
C GLU A 199 -2.80 12.05 -30.37
N TRP A 200 -3.02 10.74 -30.56
CA TRP A 200 -2.32 9.93 -31.52
C TRP A 200 -3.25 9.57 -32.67
N LYS A 201 -3.00 10.10 -33.85
CA LYS A 201 -3.81 9.83 -35.05
C LYS A 201 -3.48 8.43 -35.59
N ILE A 202 -4.53 7.68 -35.93
CA ILE A 202 -4.42 6.37 -36.55
C ILE A 202 -4.77 6.49 -38.02
N ARG A 203 -3.86 6.11 -38.91
CA ARG A 203 -4.19 5.90 -40.33
C ARG A 203 -4.91 4.55 -40.48
N ILE A 204 -5.89 4.51 -41.34
CA ILE A 204 -6.71 3.32 -41.62
C ILE A 204 -6.43 2.83 -43.05
N PRO A 205 -5.95 1.60 -43.26
CA PRO A 205 -5.42 0.65 -42.24
C PRO A 205 -4.08 1.11 -41.64
N GLY A 206 -3.79 0.73 -40.38
CA GLY A 206 -2.51 1.04 -39.77
C GLY A 206 -2.47 0.79 -38.28
N THR A 207 -1.28 1.04 -37.70
CA THR A 207 -1.00 0.82 -36.27
C THR A 207 -0.33 2.06 -35.69
N VAL A 208 -0.73 2.42 -34.47
CA VAL A 208 -0.09 3.47 -33.67
C VAL A 208 0.37 2.92 -32.33
N THR A 209 1.58 3.25 -31.94
CA THR A 209 2.12 2.93 -30.60
C THR A 209 2.06 4.17 -29.74
N SER A 210 1.43 4.04 -28.58
CA SER A 210 1.31 5.10 -27.57
C SER A 210 1.74 4.57 -26.19
N PRO A 211 1.97 5.42 -25.19
CA PRO A 211 2.18 5.00 -23.81
C PRO A 211 1.00 4.20 -23.21
N LEU A 212 -0.18 4.28 -23.82
CA LEU A 212 -1.38 3.55 -23.41
C LEU A 212 -1.44 2.14 -24.01
N GLY A 213 -0.59 1.82 -24.98
CA GLY A 213 -0.55 0.55 -25.68
C GLY A 213 -0.42 0.70 -27.20
N ILE A 214 -0.52 -0.43 -27.87
CA ILE A 214 -0.49 -0.52 -29.34
C ILE A 214 -1.94 -0.62 -29.83
N PHE A 215 -2.33 0.27 -30.76
CA PHE A 215 -3.65 0.30 -31.36
C PHE A 215 -3.52 0.07 -32.86
N SER A 216 -4.26 -0.90 -33.39
CA SER A 216 -4.31 -1.20 -34.80
C SER A 216 -5.73 -1.01 -35.35
N ALA A 217 -5.83 -0.50 -36.56
CA ALA A 217 -7.08 -0.39 -37.31
C ALA A 217 -6.92 -1.11 -38.66
N GLU A 218 -7.85 -2.00 -38.97
CA GLU A 218 -7.90 -2.79 -40.19
C GLU A 218 -9.23 -2.61 -40.88
N ILE A 219 -9.24 -2.71 -42.21
CA ILE A 219 -10.46 -2.69 -43.00
C ILE A 219 -10.69 -4.08 -43.60
N PHE A 220 -11.87 -4.61 -43.48
CA PHE A 220 -12.27 -5.84 -44.14
C PHE A 220 -13.66 -5.72 -44.76
N LEU A 221 -13.92 -6.55 -45.76
CA LEU A 221 -15.22 -6.60 -46.40
C LEU A 221 -16.20 -7.42 -45.55
N TYR A 222 -17.34 -6.83 -45.22
CA TYR A 222 -18.37 -7.53 -44.43
C TYR A 222 -19.39 -8.19 -45.40
N GLU A 223 -19.38 -9.52 -45.43
CA GLU A 223 -20.28 -10.34 -46.27
C GLU A 223 -21.38 -11.05 -45.46
N GLY A 224 -21.70 -10.53 -44.25
CA GLY A 224 -22.72 -11.12 -43.38
C GLY A 224 -22.17 -12.18 -42.40
N GLN A 225 -20.84 -12.36 -42.33
CA GLN A 225 -20.21 -13.29 -41.38
C GLN A 225 -20.44 -12.86 -39.93
N LYS A 226 -20.51 -13.83 -39.01
CA LYS A 226 -20.62 -13.56 -37.58
C LYS A 226 -19.32 -12.94 -37.09
N ILE A 227 -19.40 -11.71 -36.59
CA ILE A 227 -18.27 -11.00 -36.01
C ILE A 227 -18.13 -11.43 -34.56
N GLU A 228 -16.95 -11.94 -34.15
CA GLU A 228 -16.65 -12.28 -32.77
C GLU A 228 -16.43 -11.02 -31.91
N GLU A 229 -17.17 -10.91 -30.81
CA GLU A 229 -16.91 -9.86 -29.81
C GLU A 229 -15.66 -10.20 -28.99
N LYS A 230 -14.65 -9.33 -29.07
CA LYS A 230 -13.43 -9.43 -28.27
C LYS A 230 -13.33 -8.23 -27.32
N LYS A 231 -12.79 -8.47 -26.12
CA LYS A 231 -12.71 -7.47 -25.05
C LYS A 231 -12.05 -6.15 -25.49
N TYR A 232 -11.03 -6.23 -26.34
CA TYR A 232 -10.23 -5.08 -26.78
C TYR A 232 -10.35 -4.81 -28.30
N THR A 233 -11.34 -5.37 -28.97
CA THR A 233 -11.59 -5.15 -30.38
C THR A 233 -13.00 -4.63 -30.57
N LYS A 234 -13.16 -3.56 -31.34
CA LYS A 234 -14.46 -2.98 -31.67
C LYS A 234 -14.59 -2.84 -33.19
N TRP A 235 -15.80 -3.04 -33.67
CA TRP A 235 -16.12 -3.05 -35.07
C TRP A 235 -16.97 -1.82 -35.39
N PHE A 236 -16.67 -1.12 -36.47
CA PHE A 236 -17.34 0.06 -36.89
C PHE A 236 -17.63 -0.02 -38.39
N ASP A 237 -18.74 0.52 -38.81
CA ASP A 237 -19.08 0.71 -40.20
C ASP A 237 -18.18 1.81 -40.79
N CYS A 238 -17.34 1.45 -41.76
CA CYS A 238 -16.32 2.34 -42.33
C CYS A 238 -16.98 3.55 -43.03
N ASP A 239 -18.14 3.34 -43.65
CA ASP A 239 -18.87 4.39 -44.39
C ASP A 239 -19.45 5.48 -43.46
N LYS A 240 -19.56 5.19 -42.17
CA LYS A 240 -19.97 6.14 -41.13
C LYS A 240 -18.83 6.92 -40.48
N ILE A 241 -17.59 6.59 -40.79
CA ILE A 241 -16.40 7.26 -40.26
C ILE A 241 -15.97 8.37 -41.21
N ASN A 242 -16.43 9.58 -40.94
CA ASN A 242 -16.16 10.74 -41.79
C ASN A 242 -14.92 11.55 -41.38
N CYS A 243 -14.12 11.06 -40.40
CA CYS A 243 -12.99 11.77 -39.87
C CYS A 243 -11.81 10.80 -39.54
N GLU A 244 -10.63 11.37 -39.33
CA GLU A 244 -9.46 10.59 -38.86
C GLU A 244 -9.77 9.98 -37.49
N LEU A 245 -9.35 8.75 -37.29
CA LEU A 245 -9.36 8.12 -35.97
C LEU A 245 -8.20 8.63 -35.13
N SER A 246 -8.45 8.85 -33.87
CA SER A 246 -7.38 9.19 -32.92
C SER A 246 -7.57 8.47 -31.58
N VAL A 247 -6.46 8.19 -30.92
CA VAL A 247 -6.41 7.68 -29.55
C VAL A 247 -5.95 8.80 -28.65
N ARG A 248 -6.69 9.04 -27.58
CA ARG A 248 -6.34 10.04 -26.56
C ARG A 248 -6.92 9.68 -25.20
N THR A 249 -6.42 10.29 -24.16
CA THR A 249 -7.02 10.22 -22.84
C THR A 249 -8.31 11.06 -22.78
N ARG A 250 -9.15 10.76 -21.79
CA ARG A 250 -10.38 11.48 -21.50
C ARG A 250 -10.12 12.95 -21.21
N ARG A 251 -10.97 13.83 -21.75
CA ARG A 251 -11.01 15.26 -21.44
C ARG A 251 -12.30 15.66 -20.73
N SER A 252 -12.25 16.75 -19.98
CA SER A 252 -13.46 17.32 -19.37
C SER A 252 -14.44 17.74 -20.47
N GLY A 253 -15.71 17.33 -20.35
CA GLY A 253 -16.74 17.62 -21.36
C GLY A 253 -16.98 16.51 -22.38
N ASP A 254 -16.17 15.47 -22.42
CA ASP A 254 -16.37 14.32 -23.31
C ASP A 254 -17.75 13.66 -23.10
N TYR A 255 -18.43 13.30 -24.19
CA TYR A 255 -19.71 12.60 -24.15
C TYR A 255 -19.77 11.50 -25.22
N MET A 256 -20.66 10.55 -25.01
CA MET A 256 -21.01 9.51 -25.97
C MET A 256 -22.47 9.70 -26.42
N ILE A 257 -22.77 9.35 -27.69
CA ILE A 257 -24.14 9.25 -28.19
C ILE A 257 -24.63 7.83 -27.86
N VAL A 258 -25.66 7.72 -27.02
CA VAL A 258 -26.10 6.43 -26.44
C VAL A 258 -27.34 5.85 -27.12
N ASN A 259 -28.02 6.60 -28.02
CA ASN A 259 -29.19 6.11 -28.74
C ASN A 259 -29.27 6.71 -30.16
N GLN A 260 -30.08 6.10 -30.99
CA GLN A 260 -30.27 6.54 -32.39
C GLN A 260 -30.91 7.92 -32.49
N SER A 261 -31.61 8.38 -31.45
CA SER A 261 -32.20 9.73 -31.37
C SER A 261 -31.21 10.83 -30.98
N GLY A 262 -29.92 10.50 -30.86
CA GLY A 262 -28.85 11.47 -30.57
C GLY A 262 -28.69 11.85 -29.08
N GLY A 263 -29.25 11.07 -28.17
CA GLY A 263 -29.11 11.31 -26.73
C GLY A 263 -27.65 11.26 -26.31
N ARG A 264 -27.17 12.33 -25.62
CA ARG A 264 -25.78 12.48 -25.16
C ARG A 264 -25.67 12.12 -23.71
N LYS A 265 -24.66 11.28 -23.37
CA LYS A 265 -24.29 10.94 -22.00
C LYS A 265 -22.83 11.29 -21.77
N LYS A 266 -22.52 11.98 -20.68
CA LYS A 266 -21.12 12.31 -20.33
C LYS A 266 -20.28 11.04 -20.23
N LEU A 267 -19.13 11.03 -20.86
CA LEU A 267 -18.21 9.86 -20.82
C LEU A 267 -17.90 9.42 -19.39
N THR A 268 -17.69 10.38 -18.48
CA THR A 268 -17.52 10.10 -17.06
C THR A 268 -18.67 9.28 -16.46
N ARG A 269 -19.92 9.58 -16.86
CA ARG A 269 -21.09 8.84 -16.36
C ARG A 269 -21.17 7.44 -16.97
N CYS A 270 -20.80 7.28 -18.23
CA CYS A 270 -20.70 5.95 -18.85
C CYS A 270 -19.67 5.09 -18.12
N MET A 271 -18.49 5.65 -17.85
CA MET A 271 -17.42 4.92 -17.14
C MET A 271 -17.84 4.50 -15.72
N ILE A 272 -18.60 5.34 -15.00
CA ILE A 272 -19.16 5.00 -13.68
C ILE A 272 -20.16 3.85 -13.80
N ASP A 273 -21.09 3.93 -14.75
CA ASP A 273 -22.13 2.91 -14.92
C ASP A 273 -21.51 1.57 -15.36
N ASP A 274 -20.44 1.59 -16.15
CA ASP A 274 -19.70 0.41 -16.60
C ASP A 274 -18.61 -0.03 -15.60
N LYS A 275 -18.55 0.60 -14.40
CA LYS A 275 -17.57 0.31 -13.33
C LYS A 275 -16.11 0.37 -13.80
N ILE A 276 -15.79 1.27 -14.73
CA ILE A 276 -14.43 1.48 -15.21
C ILE A 276 -13.69 2.36 -14.19
N PRO A 277 -12.59 1.90 -13.61
CA PRO A 277 -11.82 2.68 -12.64
C PRO A 277 -11.32 4.00 -13.25
N GLY A 278 -11.46 5.10 -12.53
CA GLY A 278 -10.81 6.36 -12.89
C GLY A 278 -9.31 6.25 -12.54
N GLU A 279 -8.41 6.47 -13.48
CA GLU A 279 -6.98 6.61 -13.21
C GLU A 279 -6.66 7.95 -12.54
#